data_9fdcc2b5c837fb7cff33c317884125e3
#
_entry.id   9fdcc2b5c837fb7cff33c317884125e3
#
_cell.length_a   1.000
_cell.length_b   1.000
_cell.length_c   1.000
_cell.angle_alpha   90.00
_cell.angle_beta   90.00
_cell.angle_gamma   90.00
#
_symmetry.space_group_name_H-M   'P 1'
#
loop_
_entity.id
_entity.type
_entity.pdbx_description
1 polymer ?
#
loop_
_entity_poly.entity_id
_entity_poly.type
_entity_poly.pdbx_seq_one_letter_code
_entity_poly.pdbx_strand_id
1 'polypeptide(L)'
;MTNDILYSFRRCPYAIRVRWALLICEIKVEIREIDLKNKPQDFLNNSKTQTVPILIKKNSDVIEESLEIILWALSESKKENIKLIYFPKNKKEDIFGIIDENDKEFKYHFSYCKNF
;
A
#
# COMPACT_ATOMS: atom_id res chain seq x y z
N MET A 1 -5.37 -4.02 19.67
CA MET A 1 -4.51 -4.65 18.64
C MET A 1 -3.04 -4.51 19.04
N THR A 2 -2.29 -5.57 18.86
CA THR A 2 -0.86 -5.60 19.20
C THR A 2 0.03 -5.29 18.00
N ASN A 3 -0.48 -5.42 16.78
CA ASN A 3 0.28 -5.22 15.54
C ASN A 3 -0.48 -4.32 14.57
N ASP A 4 0.28 -3.66 13.70
CA ASP A 4 -0.30 -3.06 12.51
C ASP A 4 -0.74 -4.18 11.57
N ILE A 5 -1.89 -4.04 10.95
CA ILE A 5 -2.50 -5.06 10.09
C ILE A 5 -2.58 -4.54 8.66
N LEU A 6 -2.03 -5.31 7.73
CA LEU A 6 -2.16 -5.04 6.30
C LEU A 6 -3.13 -6.04 5.68
N TYR A 7 -4.26 -5.55 5.20
CA TYR A 7 -5.12 -6.35 4.35
C TYR A 7 -4.60 -6.30 2.92
N SER A 8 -4.39 -7.45 2.33
CA SER A 8 -3.72 -7.62 1.06
C SER A 8 -4.41 -8.68 0.22
N PHE A 9 -4.20 -8.60 -1.08
CA PHE A 9 -4.54 -9.66 -2.01
C PHE A 9 -3.28 -10.01 -2.80
N ARG A 10 -2.91 -11.27 -2.81
CA ARG A 10 -1.61 -11.72 -3.33
C ARG A 10 -1.31 -11.21 -4.73
N ARG A 11 -2.30 -11.20 -5.60
CA ARG A 11 -2.13 -10.83 -7.02
C ARG A 11 -2.42 -9.36 -7.30
N CYS A 12 -2.80 -8.57 -6.32
CA CYS A 12 -3.07 -7.15 -6.53
C CYS A 12 -1.76 -6.37 -6.67
N PRO A 13 -1.53 -5.69 -7.79
CA PRO A 13 -0.28 -4.95 -8.00
C PRO A 13 -0.05 -3.84 -6.97
N TYR A 14 -1.11 -3.19 -6.55
CA TYR A 14 -1.01 -2.14 -5.52
C TYR A 14 -0.62 -2.71 -4.17
N ALA A 15 -1.15 -3.88 -3.82
CA ALA A 15 -0.75 -4.59 -2.59
C ALA A 15 0.67 -5.12 -2.70
N ILE A 16 1.10 -5.57 -3.88
CA ILE A 16 2.47 -6.05 -4.11
C ILE A 16 3.47 -4.93 -3.81
N ARG A 17 3.27 -3.73 -4.35
CA ARG A 17 4.22 -2.63 -4.12
C ARG A 17 4.27 -2.20 -2.65
N VAL A 18 3.15 -2.31 -1.93
CA VAL A 18 3.12 -2.04 -0.49
C VAL A 18 3.92 -3.10 0.27
N ARG A 19 3.73 -4.38 -0.04
CA ARG A 19 4.49 -5.45 0.61
C ARG A 19 5.99 -5.28 0.37
N TRP A 20 6.40 -4.89 -0.84
CA TRP A 20 7.80 -4.58 -1.15
C TRP A 20 8.33 -3.45 -0.31
N ALA A 21 7.57 -2.34 -0.21
CA ALA A 21 7.99 -1.18 0.57
C ALA A 21 8.15 -1.54 2.05
N LEU A 22 7.21 -2.28 2.62
CA LEU A 22 7.29 -2.71 4.02
C LEU A 22 8.51 -3.58 4.25
N LEU A 23 8.81 -4.47 3.32
CA LEU A 23 10.00 -5.33 3.42
C LEU A 23 11.29 -4.53 3.36
N ILE A 24 11.41 -3.62 2.40
CA ILE A 24 12.58 -2.75 2.24
C ILE A 24 12.79 -1.88 3.48
N CYS A 25 11.70 -1.33 4.02
CA CYS A 25 11.75 -0.48 5.21
C CYS A 25 11.89 -1.26 6.53
N GLU A 26 11.85 -2.57 6.48
CA GLU A 26 11.91 -3.46 7.65
C GLU A 26 10.81 -3.17 8.66
N ILE A 27 9.60 -2.93 8.16
CA ILE A 27 8.43 -2.70 9.00
C ILE A 27 7.63 -3.98 9.11
N LYS A 28 7.42 -4.43 10.34
CA LYS A 28 6.65 -5.63 10.61
C LYS A 28 5.17 -5.32 10.68
N VAL A 29 4.39 -6.05 9.91
CA VAL A 29 2.93 -5.99 9.96
C VAL A 29 2.37 -7.41 9.94
N GLU A 30 1.16 -7.57 10.45
CA GLU A 30 0.41 -8.80 10.25
C GLU A 30 -0.28 -8.69 8.89
N ILE A 31 0.06 -9.57 7.96
CA ILE A 31 -0.56 -9.57 6.64
C ILE A 31 -1.75 -10.52 6.65
N ARG A 32 -2.92 -10.00 6.27
CA ARG A 32 -4.13 -10.79 6.14
C ARG A 32 -4.56 -10.81 4.69
N GLU A 33 -4.57 -12.00 4.10
CA GLU A 33 -5.07 -12.21 2.75
C GLU A 33 -6.58 -12.11 2.73
N ILE A 34 -7.13 -11.36 1.77
CA ILE A 34 -8.57 -11.19 1.62
C ILE A 34 -9.10 -12.12 0.53
N ASP A 35 -10.16 -12.83 0.85
CA ASP A 35 -11.00 -13.48 -0.16
C ASP A 35 -11.96 -12.40 -0.67
N LEU A 36 -11.77 -11.99 -1.93
CA LEU A 36 -12.57 -10.93 -2.55
C LEU A 36 -14.05 -11.28 -2.65
N LYS A 37 -14.38 -12.57 -2.59
CA LYS A 37 -15.76 -13.05 -2.63
C LYS A 37 -16.41 -13.09 -1.25
N ASN A 38 -15.60 -13.08 -0.20
CA ASN A 38 -16.07 -13.18 1.17
C ASN A 38 -15.21 -12.27 2.05
N LYS A 39 -15.40 -10.97 1.91
CA LYS A 39 -14.61 -9.97 2.63
C LYS A 39 -14.93 -10.01 4.12
N PRO A 40 -13.88 -10.01 4.99
CA PRO A 40 -14.11 -10.04 6.44
C PRO A 40 -14.80 -8.77 6.92
N GLN A 41 -15.64 -8.91 7.96
CA GLN A 41 -16.39 -7.79 8.51
C GLN A 41 -15.48 -6.69 9.05
N ASP A 42 -14.36 -7.06 9.65
CA ASP A 42 -13.39 -6.11 10.17
C ASP A 42 -12.80 -5.21 9.04
N PHE A 43 -12.52 -5.82 7.91
CA PHE A 43 -12.09 -5.07 6.72
C PHE A 43 -13.19 -4.12 6.25
N LEU A 44 -14.42 -4.60 6.14
CA LEU A 44 -15.55 -3.79 5.68
C LEU A 44 -15.84 -2.62 6.60
N ASN A 45 -15.70 -2.83 7.91
CA ASN A 45 -15.93 -1.78 8.91
C ASN A 45 -14.90 -0.65 8.84
N ASN A 46 -13.68 -0.96 8.41
CA ASN A 46 -12.56 -0.01 8.42
C ASN A 46 -12.27 0.60 7.05
N SER A 47 -12.71 -0.02 5.97
CA SER A 47 -12.42 0.44 4.62
C SER A 47 -13.59 1.21 4.02
N LYS A 48 -13.32 2.44 3.57
CA LYS A 48 -14.29 3.25 2.83
C LYS A 48 -14.40 2.80 1.38
N THR A 49 -13.28 2.38 0.81
CA THR A 49 -13.18 2.00 -0.61
C THR A 49 -13.49 0.52 -0.83
N GLN A 50 -13.37 -0.29 0.21
CA GLN A 50 -13.50 -1.75 0.15
C GLN A 50 -12.53 -2.41 -0.83
N THR A 51 -11.37 -1.76 -1.05
CA THR A 51 -10.30 -2.24 -1.91
C THR A 51 -9.03 -2.47 -1.10
N VAL A 52 -8.17 -3.36 -1.60
CA VAL A 52 -6.86 -3.60 -1.01
C VAL A 52 -5.80 -2.80 -1.80
N PRO A 53 -4.67 -2.45 -1.19
CA PRO A 53 -4.30 -2.69 0.20
C PRO A 53 -4.91 -1.66 1.15
N ILE A 54 -5.14 -2.04 2.40
CA ILE A 54 -5.36 -1.09 3.49
C ILE A 54 -4.50 -1.47 4.68
N LEU A 55 -4.03 -0.46 5.39
CA LEU A 55 -3.27 -0.64 6.62
C LEU A 55 -4.09 -0.13 7.79
N ILE A 56 -4.31 -0.97 8.79
CA ILE A 56 -4.93 -0.58 10.05
C ILE A 56 -3.82 -0.57 11.09
N LYS A 57 -3.50 0.62 11.58
CA LYS A 57 -2.41 0.79 12.55
C LYS A 57 -2.86 0.34 13.94
N LYS A 58 -1.91 0.07 14.82
CA LYS A 58 -2.16 -0.32 16.21
C LYS A 58 -3.10 0.64 16.94
N ASN A 59 -3.03 1.93 16.63
CA ASN A 59 -3.87 2.97 17.23
C ASN A 59 -5.24 3.10 16.55
N SER A 60 -5.57 2.19 15.64
CA SER A 60 -6.81 2.13 14.86
C SER A 60 -6.89 3.13 13.71
N ASP A 61 -5.85 3.91 13.44
CA ASP A 61 -5.81 4.74 12.22
C ASP A 61 -5.74 3.85 10.98
N VAL A 62 -6.41 4.28 9.92
CA VAL A 62 -6.50 3.52 8.67
C VAL A 62 -5.86 4.31 7.54
N ILE A 63 -5.00 3.65 6.78
CA ILE A 63 -4.41 4.21 5.56
C ILE A 63 -4.86 3.32 4.39
N GLU A 64 -5.59 3.90 3.44
CA GLU A 64 -6.23 3.11 2.38
C GLU A 64 -5.50 3.13 1.05
N GLU A 65 -4.78 4.20 0.73
CA GLU A 65 -4.09 4.30 -0.56
C GLU A 65 -2.70 3.69 -0.51
N SER A 66 -2.36 2.88 -1.51
CA SER A 66 -1.06 2.21 -1.54
C SER A 66 0.11 3.17 -1.46
N LEU A 67 0.04 4.29 -2.18
CA LEU A 67 1.11 5.30 -2.13
C LEU A 67 1.26 5.89 -0.73
N GLU A 68 0.15 6.16 -0.05
CA GLU A 68 0.19 6.69 1.31
C GLU A 68 0.77 5.69 2.30
N ILE A 69 0.49 4.40 2.12
CA ILE A 69 1.09 3.36 2.95
C ILE A 69 2.59 3.30 2.72
N ILE A 70 3.04 3.41 1.47
CA ILE A 70 4.47 3.43 1.13
C ILE A 70 5.16 4.63 1.78
N LEU A 71 4.56 5.81 1.69
CA LEU A 71 5.12 7.02 2.30
C LEU A 71 5.17 6.90 3.83
N TRP A 72 4.15 6.33 4.44
CA TRP A 72 4.16 6.03 5.86
C TRP A 72 5.31 5.08 6.23
N ALA A 73 5.49 4.01 5.45
CA ALA A 73 6.57 3.05 5.68
C ALA A 73 7.94 3.72 5.61
N LEU A 74 8.15 4.58 4.62
CA LEU A 74 9.39 5.34 4.50
C LEU A 74 9.62 6.25 5.71
N SER A 75 8.56 6.87 6.23
CA SER A 75 8.66 7.76 7.38
C SER A 75 8.96 7.01 8.68
N GLU A 76 8.45 5.80 8.82
CA GLU A 76 8.60 4.97 10.01
C GLU A 76 9.88 4.13 10.00
N SER A 77 10.53 3.99 8.85
CA SER A 77 11.72 3.16 8.72
C SER A 77 12.84 3.65 9.62
N LYS A 78 13.43 2.72 10.36
CA LYS A 78 14.62 2.97 11.17
C LYS A 78 15.92 2.83 10.36
N LYS A 79 15.82 2.40 9.11
CA LYS A 79 16.97 2.34 8.22
C LYS A 79 17.40 3.74 7.85
N GLU A 80 18.67 4.03 8.12
CA GLU A 80 19.24 5.32 7.72
C GLU A 80 19.27 5.42 6.20
N ASN A 81 19.03 6.62 5.70
CA ASN A 81 19.11 6.97 4.28
C ASN A 81 18.07 6.31 3.37
N ILE A 82 17.11 5.56 3.91
CA ILE A 82 16.09 4.92 3.06
C ILE A 82 15.33 5.95 2.23
N LYS A 83 14.96 7.09 2.83
CA LYS A 83 14.29 8.18 2.12
C LYS A 83 15.19 8.84 1.10
N LEU A 84 16.48 8.98 1.40
CA LEU A 84 17.44 9.61 0.51
C LEU A 84 17.67 8.76 -0.74
N ILE A 85 17.58 7.45 -0.61
CA ILE A 85 17.77 6.52 -1.72
C ILE A 85 16.53 6.42 -2.58
N TYR A 86 15.37 6.18 -1.95
CA TYR A 86 14.13 5.87 -2.68
C TYR A 86 13.21 7.06 -2.89
N PHE A 87 13.38 8.14 -2.10
CA PHE A 87 12.52 9.31 -2.19
C PHE A 87 13.28 10.59 -1.82
N PRO A 88 14.31 10.97 -2.60
CA PRO A 88 15.08 12.18 -2.30
C PRO A 88 14.23 13.44 -2.48
N LYS A 89 14.42 14.41 -1.58
CA LYS A 89 13.62 15.66 -1.56
C LYS A 89 13.70 16.44 -2.87
N ASN A 90 14.87 16.48 -3.51
CA ASN A 90 15.07 17.21 -4.76
C ASN A 90 14.42 16.54 -5.99
N LYS A 91 13.92 15.32 -5.83
CA LYS A 91 13.24 14.56 -6.89
C LYS A 91 11.78 14.30 -6.59
N LYS A 92 11.26 14.86 -5.50
CA LYS A 92 9.92 14.54 -5.00
C LYS A 92 8.83 14.76 -6.05
N GLU A 93 8.83 15.91 -6.71
CA GLU A 93 7.81 16.22 -7.72
C GLU A 93 7.92 15.32 -8.94
N ASP A 94 9.15 15.06 -9.40
CA ASP A 94 9.39 14.15 -10.53
C ASP A 94 8.91 12.74 -10.22
N ILE A 95 9.19 12.25 -9.01
CA ILE A 95 8.77 10.92 -8.57
C ILE A 95 7.26 10.82 -8.50
N PHE A 96 6.58 11.80 -7.89
CA PHE A 96 5.12 11.82 -7.82
C PHE A 96 4.49 11.89 -9.20
N GLY A 97 5.07 12.67 -10.11
CA GLY A 97 4.59 12.75 -11.49
C GLY A 97 4.65 11.41 -12.21
N ILE A 98 5.76 10.70 -12.07
CA ILE A 98 5.95 9.38 -12.68
C ILE A 98 4.97 8.36 -12.09
N ILE A 99 4.82 8.36 -10.78
CA ILE A 99 3.90 7.43 -10.10
C ILE A 99 2.46 7.69 -10.54
N ASP A 100 2.04 8.94 -10.58
CA ASP A 100 0.69 9.31 -10.98
C ASP A 100 0.39 8.89 -12.42
N GLU A 101 1.30 9.16 -13.33
CA GLU A 101 1.18 8.75 -14.73
C GLU A 101 1.12 7.22 -14.86
N ASN A 102 2.01 6.52 -14.16
CA ASN A 102 2.03 5.06 -14.15
C ASN A 102 0.72 4.49 -13.61
N ASP A 103 0.20 5.04 -12.51
CA ASP A 103 -1.03 4.55 -11.90
C ASP A 103 -2.23 4.74 -12.82
N LYS A 104 -2.32 5.88 -13.50
CA LYS A 104 -3.40 6.15 -14.45
C LYS A 104 -3.38 5.18 -15.63
N GLU A 105 -2.23 5.00 -16.25
CA GLU A 105 -2.09 4.09 -17.39
C GLU A 105 -2.26 2.64 -16.98
N PHE A 106 -1.68 2.26 -15.85
CA PHE A 106 -1.79 0.90 -15.34
C PHE A 106 -3.23 0.54 -15.03
N LYS A 107 -3.97 1.42 -14.37
CA LYS A 107 -5.39 1.18 -14.07
C LYS A 107 -6.20 0.96 -15.34
N TYR A 108 -5.95 1.76 -16.36
CA TYR A 108 -6.62 1.61 -17.64
C TYR A 108 -6.35 0.24 -18.27
N HIS A 109 -5.09 -0.13 -18.40
CA HIS A 109 -4.72 -1.39 -19.03
C HIS A 109 -5.12 -2.61 -18.21
N PHE A 110 -4.99 -2.52 -16.89
CA PHE A 110 -5.40 -3.60 -15.99
C PHE A 110 -6.89 -3.84 -16.06
N SER A 111 -7.70 -2.79 -16.07
CA SER A 111 -9.15 -2.90 -16.21
C SER A 111 -9.55 -3.52 -17.54
N TYR A 112 -8.86 -3.13 -18.61
CA TYR A 112 -9.08 -3.68 -19.94
C TYR A 112 -8.79 -5.19 -19.98
N CYS A 113 -7.63 -5.59 -19.47
CA CYS A 113 -7.25 -7.00 -19.44
C CYS A 113 -8.17 -7.84 -18.55
N LYS A 114 -8.67 -7.26 -17.47
CA LYS A 114 -9.55 -7.93 -16.53
C LYS A 114 -10.91 -8.31 -17.15
N ASN A 115 -11.32 -7.60 -18.17
CA ASN A 115 -12.60 -7.83 -18.84
C ASN A 115 -12.53 -8.89 -19.95
N PHE A 116 -11.35 -9.47 -20.15
CA PHE A 116 -11.19 -10.65 -21.01
C PHE A 116 -11.36 -11.96 -20.19
#